data_7b5b41ab9f99203e0072bef52e1b8336
#
_entry.id   7b5b41ab9f99203e0072bef52e1b8336
#
_cell.length_a   1.000
_cell.length_b   1.000
_cell.length_c   1.000
_cell.angle_alpha   90.00
_cell.angle_beta   90.00
_cell.angle_gamma   90.00
#
_symmetry.space_group_name_H-M   'P 1'
#
loop_
_entity.id
_entity.type
_entity.pdbx_description
1 polymer ?
#
loop_
_entity_poly.entity_id
_entity_poly.type
_entity_poly.pdbx_seq_one_letter_code
_entity_poly.pdbx_strand_id
1 'polypeptide(L)'
;MFIKPKPTKPIPTEQKEIRKPDLKPLSRDHVLEHKTLKILSMEYVIEHGIDYEDEEIGWDEQYYHFICNSEGYFTGLIYKLDDNGNLMSYVFYKDGLKDGAEVEFYPSGKIHYYSVYRKGEITGIFYEWYENGLIKKYIDRIHDKRIEADEQGKITKQGKAD
;
A
#
# COMPACT_ATOMS: atom_id res chain seq x y z
N MET A 1 15.13 30.15 -12.79
CA MET A 1 15.28 30.19 -11.31
C MET A 1 15.41 28.75 -10.83
N PHE A 2 16.60 28.30 -10.50
CA PHE A 2 16.83 26.93 -10.07
C PHE A 2 16.32 26.79 -8.61
N ILE A 3 15.23 26.08 -8.41
CA ILE A 3 14.75 25.70 -7.08
C ILE A 3 15.71 24.60 -6.60
N LYS A 4 16.40 24.84 -5.48
CA LYS A 4 17.26 23.82 -4.85
C LYS A 4 16.39 22.61 -4.46
N PRO A 5 16.83 21.36 -4.75
CA PRO A 5 16.11 20.18 -4.36
C PRO A 5 15.87 20.17 -2.84
N LYS A 6 14.62 19.92 -2.43
CA LYS A 6 14.36 19.53 -1.04
C LYS A 6 15.15 18.25 -0.77
N PRO A 7 15.90 18.17 0.32
CA PRO A 7 16.60 16.95 0.65
C PRO A 7 15.58 15.80 0.75
N THR A 8 15.80 14.75 -0.04
CA THR A 8 15.04 13.50 0.07
C THR A 8 15.22 13.00 1.51
N LYS A 9 14.16 13.11 2.32
CA LYS A 9 14.21 12.61 3.69
C LYS A 9 14.43 11.09 3.63
N PRO A 10 15.39 10.52 4.38
CA PRO A 10 15.62 9.10 4.36
C PRO A 10 14.35 8.36 4.80
N ILE A 11 14.01 7.27 4.12
CA ILE A 11 12.91 6.40 4.51
C ILE A 11 13.30 5.80 5.87
N PRO A 12 12.56 6.08 6.95
CA PRO A 12 12.94 5.60 8.27
C PRO A 12 12.82 4.10 8.37
N THR A 13 13.76 3.53 9.07
CA THR A 13 13.79 2.10 9.41
C THR A 13 12.80 1.75 10.54
N GLU A 14 12.33 2.74 11.30
CA GLU A 14 11.37 2.53 12.39
C GLU A 14 9.94 2.74 11.91
N GLN A 15 9.31 1.63 11.57
CA GLN A 15 7.87 1.57 11.33
C GLN A 15 7.19 1.18 12.65
N LYS A 16 6.20 1.97 13.08
CA LYS A 16 5.40 1.64 14.26
C LYS A 16 4.60 0.37 13.96
N GLU A 17 4.82 -0.70 14.73
CA GLU A 17 3.95 -1.88 14.67
C GLU A 17 2.53 -1.49 15.06
N ILE A 18 1.63 -1.42 14.08
CA ILE A 18 0.20 -1.36 14.34
C ILE A 18 -0.26 -2.77 14.67
N ARG A 19 -0.96 -2.92 15.81
CA ARG A 19 -1.56 -4.20 16.19
C ARG A 19 -2.32 -4.76 14.99
N LYS A 20 -2.09 -6.06 14.71
CA LYS A 20 -2.83 -6.82 13.71
C LYS A 20 -4.31 -6.50 13.87
N PRO A 21 -5.05 -6.16 12.80
CA PRO A 21 -6.49 -6.25 12.87
C PRO A 21 -6.81 -7.66 13.38
N ASP A 22 -7.76 -7.79 14.32
CA ASP A 22 -8.20 -9.09 14.85
C ASP A 22 -8.85 -9.88 13.69
N LEU A 23 -8.00 -10.47 12.88
CA LEU A 23 -8.40 -11.33 11.79
C LEU A 23 -8.83 -12.65 12.40
N LYS A 24 -10.14 -12.87 12.49
CA LYS A 24 -10.67 -14.18 12.87
C LYS A 24 -10.09 -15.21 11.91
N PRO A 25 -9.47 -16.30 12.40
CA PRO A 25 -8.93 -17.33 11.54
C PRO A 25 -10.03 -17.90 10.66
N LEU A 26 -9.80 -17.93 9.35
CA LEU A 26 -10.75 -18.39 8.34
C LEU A 26 -11.17 -19.86 8.52
N SER A 27 -10.35 -20.68 9.14
CA SER A 27 -10.63 -22.00 9.74
C SER A 27 -9.37 -22.54 10.40
N ARG A 28 -9.51 -23.59 11.23
CA ARG A 28 -8.38 -24.24 11.92
C ARG A 28 -7.29 -24.79 10.97
N ASP A 29 -7.65 -25.07 9.73
CA ASP A 29 -6.76 -25.70 8.74
C ASP A 29 -6.02 -24.69 7.84
N HIS A 30 -6.31 -23.39 7.98
CA HIS A 30 -5.73 -22.33 7.17
C HIS A 30 -5.18 -21.22 8.05
N VAL A 31 -4.21 -21.57 8.90
CA VAL A 31 -3.40 -20.57 9.60
C VAL A 31 -2.56 -19.85 8.55
N LEU A 32 -3.08 -18.72 8.08
CA LEU A 32 -2.25 -17.75 7.40
C LEU A 32 -1.26 -17.26 8.47
N GLU A 33 0.00 -17.66 8.38
CA GLU A 33 1.07 -17.03 9.14
C GLU A 33 1.14 -15.57 8.69
N HIS A 34 0.40 -14.72 9.40
CA HIS A 34 0.41 -13.29 9.14
C HIS A 34 1.77 -12.73 9.56
N LYS A 35 2.64 -12.54 8.58
CA LYS A 35 3.77 -11.63 8.77
C LYS A 35 3.19 -10.29 9.23
N THR A 36 3.77 -9.71 10.26
CA THR A 36 3.35 -8.40 10.78
C THR A 36 3.40 -7.39 9.64
N LEU A 37 2.25 -6.86 9.24
CA LEU A 37 2.17 -5.80 8.23
C LEU A 37 2.71 -4.52 8.86
N LYS A 38 3.59 -3.85 8.14
CA LYS A 38 4.14 -2.56 8.54
C LYS A 38 3.33 -1.46 7.91
N ILE A 39 2.43 -0.86 8.70
CA ILE A 39 1.55 0.21 8.26
C ILE A 39 1.98 1.50 8.94
N LEU A 40 2.15 2.55 8.14
CA LEU A 40 2.56 3.87 8.64
C LEU A 40 1.38 4.59 9.26
N SER A 41 1.64 5.39 10.31
CA SER A 41 0.62 6.29 10.85
C SER A 41 0.37 7.46 9.88
N MET A 42 -0.82 8.04 9.96
CA MET A 42 -1.19 9.19 9.14
C MET A 42 -0.24 10.37 9.35
N GLU A 43 0.13 10.65 10.60
CA GLU A 43 1.06 11.74 10.95
C GLU A 43 2.40 11.55 10.25
N TYR A 44 2.91 10.32 10.29
CA TYR A 44 4.16 9.98 9.61
C TYR A 44 4.05 10.17 8.11
N VAL A 45 2.96 9.69 7.50
CA VAL A 45 2.72 9.77 6.06
C VAL A 45 2.66 11.23 5.59
N ILE A 46 1.93 12.10 6.32
CA ILE A 46 1.82 13.52 5.99
C ILE A 46 3.15 14.26 6.19
N GLU A 47 3.89 13.93 7.24
CA GLU A 47 5.17 14.59 7.52
C GLU A 47 6.24 14.27 6.47
N HIS A 48 6.22 13.05 5.91
CA HIS A 48 7.32 12.53 5.08
C HIS A 48 6.93 12.32 3.61
N GLY A 49 5.64 12.38 3.29
CA GLY A 49 5.12 12.19 1.95
C GLY A 49 4.82 13.50 1.23
N ILE A 50 4.43 13.37 -0.02
CA ILE A 50 3.88 14.44 -0.85
C ILE A 50 2.42 14.09 -1.15
N ASP A 51 1.54 15.08 -1.10
CA ASP A 51 0.15 14.90 -1.50
C ASP A 51 0.08 14.59 -3.00
N TYR A 52 -0.74 13.61 -3.38
CA TYR A 52 -0.95 13.26 -4.78
C TYR A 52 -1.49 14.44 -5.62
N GLU A 53 -2.22 15.36 -4.99
CA GLU A 53 -2.77 16.55 -5.65
C GLU A 53 -1.80 17.73 -5.67
N ASP A 54 -0.56 17.55 -5.17
CA ASP A 54 0.47 18.59 -5.24
C ASP A 54 0.84 18.83 -6.70
N GLU A 55 0.84 20.12 -7.11
CA GLU A 55 1.19 20.54 -8.48
C GLU A 55 2.62 20.16 -8.91
N GLU A 56 3.49 19.80 -7.96
CA GLU A 56 4.85 19.32 -8.25
C GLU A 56 4.87 17.88 -8.74
N ILE A 57 3.76 17.12 -8.61
CA ILE A 57 3.67 15.71 -9.00
C ILE A 57 2.88 15.58 -10.30
N GLY A 58 3.42 14.83 -11.23
CA GLY A 58 2.79 14.55 -12.52
C GLY A 58 3.14 13.17 -13.05
N TRP A 59 2.57 12.84 -14.19
CA TRP A 59 2.86 11.63 -14.93
C TRP A 59 3.77 11.94 -16.11
N ASP A 60 4.69 11.02 -16.42
CA ASP A 60 5.45 11.10 -17.66
C ASP A 60 4.51 11.02 -18.86
N GLU A 61 4.58 11.99 -19.78
CA GLU A 61 3.68 12.09 -20.94
C GLU A 61 3.85 10.93 -21.93
N GLN A 62 5.03 10.34 -22.00
CA GLN A 62 5.34 9.23 -22.89
C GLN A 62 5.10 7.87 -22.22
N TYR A 63 5.31 7.80 -20.89
CA TYR A 63 5.23 6.57 -20.11
C TYR A 63 4.32 6.79 -18.89
N TYR A 64 3.01 6.87 -19.11
CA TYR A 64 1.96 7.20 -18.13
C TYR A 64 1.96 6.42 -16.79
N HIS A 65 2.80 5.42 -16.66
CA HIS A 65 2.95 4.66 -15.42
C HIS A 65 4.13 5.13 -14.55
N PHE A 66 4.92 6.12 -15.02
CA PHE A 66 5.97 6.73 -14.24
C PHE A 66 5.50 8.03 -13.61
N ILE A 67 5.70 8.17 -12.30
CA ILE A 67 5.51 9.44 -11.61
C ILE A 67 6.78 10.26 -11.68
N CYS A 68 6.64 11.53 -12.00
CA CYS A 68 7.72 12.49 -12.09
C CYS A 68 7.38 13.80 -11.35
N ASN A 69 8.40 14.58 -11.11
CA ASN A 69 8.34 15.95 -10.64
C ASN A 69 9.29 16.83 -11.48
N SER A 70 9.48 18.08 -11.08
CA SER A 70 10.39 19.01 -11.78
C SER A 70 11.85 18.56 -11.89
N GLU A 71 12.26 17.56 -11.10
CA GLU A 71 13.63 17.03 -11.07
C GLU A 71 13.79 15.73 -11.89
N GLY A 72 12.68 15.16 -12.38
CA GLY A 72 12.66 13.91 -13.11
C GLY A 72 11.77 12.86 -12.48
N TYR A 73 12.14 11.58 -12.59
CA TYR A 73 11.37 10.49 -12.01
C TYR A 73 11.39 10.53 -10.48
N PHE A 74 10.20 10.53 -9.89
CA PHE A 74 10.02 10.74 -8.47
C PHE A 74 10.49 9.52 -7.64
N THR A 75 11.15 9.78 -6.53
CA THR A 75 11.47 8.81 -5.50
C THR A 75 10.99 9.32 -4.14
N GLY A 76 10.11 8.59 -3.47
CA GLY A 76 9.57 8.99 -2.17
C GLY A 76 8.22 8.36 -1.87
N LEU A 77 7.53 8.95 -0.91
CA LEU A 77 6.20 8.57 -0.46
C LEU A 77 5.17 9.55 -1.02
N ILE A 78 4.13 9.03 -1.66
CA ILE A 78 2.97 9.80 -2.10
C ILE A 78 1.76 9.34 -1.32
N TYR A 79 0.91 10.26 -0.90
CA TYR A 79 -0.34 9.96 -0.21
C TYR A 79 -1.53 10.69 -0.84
N LYS A 80 -2.72 10.22 -0.54
CA LYS A 80 -3.99 10.84 -0.91
C LYS A 80 -4.88 10.98 0.32
N LEU A 81 -5.49 12.15 0.47
CA LEU A 81 -6.52 12.42 1.47
C LEU A 81 -7.91 12.43 0.83
N ASP A 82 -8.95 12.18 1.63
CA ASP A 82 -10.32 12.48 1.25
C ASP A 82 -10.66 13.96 1.50
N ASP A 83 -11.86 14.39 1.08
CA ASP A 83 -12.33 15.78 1.26
C ASP A 83 -12.43 16.21 2.73
N ASN A 84 -12.42 15.29 3.67
CA ASN A 84 -12.43 15.54 5.12
C ASN A 84 -11.02 15.53 5.72
N GLY A 85 -9.99 15.31 4.92
CA GLY A 85 -8.60 15.24 5.36
C GLY A 85 -8.19 13.88 5.95
N ASN A 86 -8.97 12.82 5.77
CA ASN A 86 -8.59 11.48 6.21
C ASN A 86 -7.68 10.81 5.19
N LEU A 87 -6.72 10.01 5.66
CA LEU A 87 -5.82 9.26 4.80
C LEU A 87 -6.57 8.17 4.03
N MET A 88 -6.63 8.31 2.72
CA MET A 88 -7.21 7.31 1.81
C MET A 88 -6.21 6.27 1.36
N SER A 89 -4.98 6.69 1.07
CA SER A 89 -3.94 5.79 0.59
C SER A 89 -2.55 6.39 0.75
N TYR A 90 -1.56 5.53 0.71
CA TYR A 90 -0.17 5.94 0.48
C TYR A 90 0.58 4.86 -0.30
N VAL A 91 1.60 5.26 -1.02
CA VAL A 91 2.42 4.38 -1.84
C VAL A 91 3.85 4.90 -1.95
N PHE A 92 4.82 3.98 -1.90
CA PHE A 92 6.22 4.28 -2.13
C PHE A 92 6.58 4.18 -3.61
N TYR A 93 7.34 5.15 -4.08
CA TYR A 93 7.91 5.20 -5.43
C TYR A 93 9.43 5.23 -5.37
N LYS A 94 10.04 4.64 -6.39
CA LYS A 94 11.45 4.73 -6.67
C LYS A 94 11.66 4.87 -8.18
N ASP A 95 12.39 5.90 -8.58
CA ASP A 95 12.66 6.19 -9.98
C ASP A 95 11.38 6.20 -10.84
N GLY A 96 10.31 6.81 -10.33
CA GLY A 96 8.99 6.94 -10.97
C GLY A 96 8.08 5.73 -10.90
N LEU A 97 8.55 4.57 -10.46
CA LEU A 97 7.78 3.33 -10.36
C LEU A 97 7.40 3.01 -8.91
N LYS A 98 6.25 2.36 -8.72
CA LYS A 98 5.88 1.83 -7.40
C LYS A 98 6.97 0.86 -6.93
N ASP A 99 7.53 1.12 -5.74
CA ASP A 99 8.59 0.29 -5.12
C ASP A 99 8.48 0.39 -3.60
N GLY A 100 7.91 -0.61 -2.97
CA GLY A 100 7.57 -0.66 -1.55
C GLY A 100 6.10 -0.94 -1.31
N ALA A 101 5.61 -0.59 -0.12
CA ALA A 101 4.22 -0.82 0.26
C ALA A 101 3.27 0.19 -0.42
N GLU A 102 2.13 -0.31 -0.86
CA GLU A 102 0.93 0.45 -1.17
C GLU A 102 -0.15 0.04 -0.17
N VAL A 103 -0.78 1.02 0.44
CA VAL A 103 -1.85 0.82 1.42
C VAL A 103 -3.02 1.71 1.08
N GLU A 104 -4.21 1.15 1.10
CA GLU A 104 -5.46 1.89 0.95
C GLU A 104 -6.35 1.68 2.19
N PHE A 105 -7.16 2.67 2.49
CA PHE A 105 -8.08 2.66 3.62
C PHE A 105 -9.50 2.89 3.15
N TYR A 106 -10.45 2.29 3.84
CA TYR A 106 -11.85 2.69 3.76
C TYR A 106 -12.07 4.09 4.38
N PRO A 107 -13.15 4.79 4.03
CA PRO A 107 -13.50 6.06 4.69
C PRO A 107 -13.62 5.96 6.22
N SER A 108 -13.89 4.77 6.75
CA SER A 108 -13.88 4.47 8.19
C SER A 108 -12.48 4.42 8.82
N GLY A 109 -11.40 4.57 8.03
CA GLY A 109 -10.01 4.45 8.47
C GLY A 109 -9.52 3.00 8.62
N LYS A 110 -10.36 2.00 8.36
CA LYS A 110 -9.93 0.60 8.32
C LYS A 110 -9.15 0.31 7.05
N ILE A 111 -8.21 -0.64 7.13
CA ILE A 111 -7.44 -1.05 5.97
C ILE A 111 -8.35 -1.75 4.97
N HIS A 112 -8.27 -1.31 3.71
CA HIS A 112 -8.94 -1.93 2.58
C HIS A 112 -7.99 -2.84 1.79
N TYR A 113 -6.77 -2.36 1.56
CA TYR A 113 -5.82 -2.97 0.65
C TYR A 113 -4.39 -2.83 1.18
N TYR A 114 -3.57 -3.85 0.94
CA TYR A 114 -2.13 -3.82 1.17
C TYR A 114 -1.43 -4.64 0.09
N SER A 115 -0.41 -4.07 -0.51
CA SER A 115 0.46 -4.80 -1.44
C SER A 115 1.90 -4.30 -1.35
N VAL A 116 2.83 -5.12 -1.84
CA VAL A 116 4.24 -4.75 -1.95
C VAL A 116 4.65 -4.81 -3.42
N TYR A 117 5.17 -3.70 -3.89
CA TYR A 117 5.66 -3.54 -5.25
C TYR A 117 7.18 -3.55 -5.31
N ARG A 118 7.71 -3.93 -6.45
CA ARG A 118 9.10 -3.75 -6.82
C ARG A 118 9.16 -3.43 -8.31
N LYS A 119 9.74 -2.25 -8.63
CA LYS A 119 9.83 -1.78 -10.02
C LYS A 119 8.49 -1.80 -10.78
N GLY A 120 7.42 -1.37 -10.12
CA GLY A 120 6.08 -1.29 -10.69
C GLY A 120 5.26 -2.58 -10.65
N GLU A 121 5.83 -3.70 -10.26
CA GLU A 121 5.16 -5.01 -10.22
C GLU A 121 4.89 -5.48 -8.79
N ILE A 122 3.76 -6.14 -8.57
CA ILE A 122 3.45 -6.79 -7.29
C ILE A 122 4.34 -8.04 -7.17
N THR A 123 5.26 -8.02 -6.21
CA THR A 123 6.29 -9.08 -6.07
C THR A 123 6.13 -9.94 -4.83
N GLY A 124 5.21 -9.62 -3.95
CA GLY A 124 5.09 -10.29 -2.67
C GLY A 124 3.67 -10.66 -2.32
N ILE A 125 3.27 -10.17 -1.16
CA ILE A 125 1.97 -10.43 -0.57
C ILE A 125 0.99 -9.34 -0.97
N PHE A 126 -0.22 -9.76 -1.30
CA PHE A 126 -1.37 -8.92 -1.57
C PHE A 126 -2.47 -9.29 -0.58
N TYR A 127 -3.07 -8.28 0.05
CA TYR A 127 -4.26 -8.40 0.89
C TYR A 127 -5.33 -7.42 0.44
N GLU A 128 -6.56 -7.89 0.44
CA GLU A 128 -7.75 -7.07 0.35
C GLU A 128 -8.71 -7.51 1.48
N TRP A 129 -9.28 -6.57 2.20
CA TRP A 129 -10.21 -6.81 3.29
C TRP A 129 -11.58 -6.24 2.95
N TYR A 130 -12.61 -6.84 3.50
CA TYR A 130 -13.91 -6.21 3.65
C TYR A 130 -13.88 -5.18 4.78
N GLU A 131 -14.81 -4.23 4.78
CA GLU A 131 -14.88 -3.20 5.83
C GLU A 131 -15.18 -3.78 7.23
N ASN A 132 -15.76 -4.99 7.31
CA ASN A 132 -15.93 -5.74 8.56
C ASN A 132 -14.60 -6.33 9.09
N GLY A 133 -13.47 -6.18 8.37
CA GLY A 133 -12.14 -6.65 8.75
C GLY A 133 -11.82 -8.08 8.35
N LEU A 134 -12.75 -8.80 7.71
CA LEU A 134 -12.47 -10.14 7.18
C LEU A 134 -11.68 -10.05 5.87
N ILE A 135 -10.82 -11.02 5.62
CA ILE A 135 -10.05 -11.10 4.37
C ILE A 135 -11.02 -11.42 3.23
N LYS A 136 -11.00 -10.57 2.21
CA LYS A 136 -11.68 -10.77 0.93
C LYS A 136 -10.80 -11.53 -0.04
N LYS A 137 -9.53 -11.16 -0.10
CA LYS A 137 -8.54 -11.75 -1.01
C LYS A 137 -7.15 -11.72 -0.41
N TYR A 138 -6.46 -12.83 -0.55
CA TYR A 138 -5.06 -12.98 -0.20
C TYR A 138 -4.32 -13.64 -1.36
N ILE A 139 -3.17 -13.09 -1.72
CA ILE A 139 -2.26 -13.69 -2.70
C ILE A 139 -0.86 -13.63 -2.11
N ASP A 140 -0.16 -14.76 -2.13
CA ASP A 140 1.25 -14.87 -1.81
C ASP A 140 1.98 -15.43 -3.04
N ARG A 141 2.64 -14.54 -3.75
CA ARG A 141 3.39 -14.88 -4.97
C ARG A 141 4.69 -15.63 -4.67
N ILE A 142 5.19 -15.53 -3.43
CA ILE A 142 6.41 -16.23 -3.01
C ILE A 142 6.13 -17.72 -2.81
N HIS A 143 4.97 -18.04 -2.22
CA HIS A 143 4.56 -19.41 -1.93
C HIS A 143 3.47 -19.94 -2.88
N ASP A 144 3.23 -19.23 -4.00
CA ASP A 144 2.24 -19.58 -5.04
C ASP A 144 0.85 -19.91 -4.46
N LYS A 145 0.32 -19.01 -3.63
CA LYS A 145 -0.92 -19.23 -2.88
C LYS A 145 -1.93 -18.10 -3.09
N ARG A 146 -3.19 -18.47 -3.34
CA ARG A 146 -4.33 -17.55 -3.45
C ARG A 146 -5.50 -18.07 -2.63
N ILE A 147 -6.16 -17.17 -1.91
CA ILE A 147 -7.40 -17.42 -1.17
C ILE A 147 -8.34 -16.24 -1.41
N GLU A 148 -9.60 -16.54 -1.68
CA GLU A 148 -10.69 -15.56 -1.69
C GLU A 148 -11.81 -16.06 -0.75
N ALA A 149 -12.47 -15.14 -0.07
CA ALA A 149 -13.55 -15.42 0.83
C ALA A 149 -14.70 -14.42 0.66
N ASP A 150 -15.90 -14.79 1.08
CA ASP A 150 -17.05 -13.90 1.15
C ASP A 150 -17.04 -13.03 2.43
N GLU A 151 -18.01 -12.12 2.55
CA GLU A 151 -18.12 -11.20 3.71
C GLU A 151 -18.40 -11.91 5.05
N GLN A 152 -18.74 -13.19 5.02
CA GLN A 152 -18.91 -14.05 6.20
C GLN A 152 -17.62 -14.83 6.54
N GLY A 153 -16.57 -14.68 5.71
CA GLY A 153 -15.28 -15.34 5.86
C GLY A 153 -15.23 -16.77 5.33
N LYS A 154 -16.26 -17.20 4.58
CA LYS A 154 -16.27 -18.51 3.93
C LYS A 154 -15.39 -18.46 2.67
N ILE A 155 -14.44 -19.40 2.58
CA ILE A 155 -13.58 -19.52 1.40
C ILE A 155 -14.40 -19.86 0.18
N THR A 156 -14.32 -19.03 -0.85
CA THR A 156 -14.98 -19.17 -2.15
C THR A 156 -14.05 -19.66 -3.25
N LYS A 157 -12.75 -19.34 -3.11
CA LYS A 157 -11.71 -19.78 -4.05
C LYS A 157 -10.40 -20.01 -3.32
N GLN A 158 -9.70 -21.07 -3.69
CA GLN A 158 -8.35 -21.37 -3.22
C GLN A 158 -7.55 -22.02 -4.35
N GLY A 159 -6.28 -21.65 -4.48
CA GLY A 159 -5.40 -22.17 -5.54
C GLY A 159 -4.06 -21.46 -5.58
N LYS A 160 -3.49 -21.46 -6.77
CA LYS A 160 -2.24 -20.77 -7.08
C LYS A 160 -2.42 -19.28 -7.25
N ALA A 161 -1.33 -18.54 -7.09
CA ALA A 161 -1.25 -17.08 -7.19
C ALA A 161 -1.09 -16.63 -8.65
N ASP A 162 -2.04 -16.90 -9.51
CA ASP A 162 -1.99 -16.46 -10.91
C ASP A 162 -2.04 -14.93 -11.03
#